data_b125f43ba96c6c259bd91d014a9a3586
#
_entry.id   b125f43ba96c6c259bd91d014a9a3586
#
_cell.length_a   1.000
_cell.length_b   1.000
_cell.length_c   1.000
_cell.angle_alpha   90.00
_cell.angle_beta   90.00
_cell.angle_gamma   90.00
#
_symmetry.space_group_name_H-M   'P 1'
#
loop_
_entity.id
_entity.type
_entity.pdbx_description
1 polymer ?
#
loop_
_entity_poly.entity_id
_entity_poly.type
_entity_poly.pdbx_seq_one_letter_code
_entity_poly.pdbx_strand_id
1 'polypeptide(L)'
;MKHAIEYRYLKDFLRGRRISFQVKDWSDRHKDSDLIVFHDDIEIEENAAFPVGGNNISSLGAFSYLRSAFLPKSRIGRYCSIAPRVSFVGGRHPYEWATTSLFAYGNDVAIYDERKYPSIKRPSKPEKVTVGHDVWIGENVILGRNITIGHGAVIAGGSIVVKDVQPYEIVGGNPARHIKFRFPEAIRNLLLESSWWRFHLKDFEGVDITNPESFAREVIRRESNGDIQPYWPTVTKASELIELCKANN
;
A
#
# COMPACT_ATOMS: atom_id res chain seq x y z
N MET A 1 -12.68 11.81 4.28
CA MET A 1 -12.19 13.22 4.25
C MET A 1 -10.67 13.21 4.20
N LYS A 2 -10.04 14.33 3.81
CA LYS A 2 -8.59 14.52 3.81
C LYS A 2 -8.20 15.43 4.96
N HIS A 3 -7.19 15.08 5.72
CA HIS A 3 -6.66 15.81 6.86
C HIS A 3 -5.20 16.14 6.65
N ALA A 4 -4.70 17.17 7.35
CA ALA A 4 -3.30 17.52 7.35
C ALA A 4 -2.88 17.98 8.75
N ILE A 5 -1.65 17.64 9.14
CA ILE A 5 -1.05 18.03 10.43
C ILE A 5 0.44 18.31 10.21
N GLU A 6 0.99 19.31 10.91
CA GLU A 6 2.43 19.54 10.87
C GLU A 6 3.19 18.39 11.53
N TYR A 7 4.32 18.02 10.93
CA TYR A 7 5.12 16.89 11.39
C TYR A 7 5.57 17.02 12.85
N ARG A 8 5.83 18.24 13.32
CA ARG A 8 6.23 18.50 14.72
C ARG A 8 5.24 17.94 15.75
N TYR A 9 3.95 17.93 15.44
CA TYR A 9 2.90 17.44 16.34
C TYR A 9 2.65 15.93 16.20
N LEU A 10 3.20 15.34 15.16
CA LEU A 10 2.96 13.94 14.81
C LEU A 10 4.15 13.03 15.12
N LYS A 11 5.38 13.55 15.03
CA LYS A 11 6.61 12.74 15.06
C LYS A 11 6.76 11.89 16.32
N ASP A 12 6.55 12.46 17.50
CA ASP A 12 6.74 11.74 18.77
C ASP A 12 5.63 10.71 18.99
N PHE A 13 4.40 11.02 18.58
CA PHE A 13 3.29 10.08 18.60
C PHE A 13 3.61 8.85 17.70
N LEU A 14 4.04 9.07 16.47
CA LEU A 14 4.37 7.97 15.54
C LEU A 14 5.59 7.17 16.01
N ARG A 15 6.61 7.82 16.57
CA ARG A 15 7.75 7.12 17.20
C ARG A 15 7.30 6.22 18.33
N GLY A 16 6.41 6.72 19.21
CA GLY A 16 5.81 5.92 20.28
C GLY A 16 5.02 4.72 19.78
N ARG A 17 4.46 4.82 18.57
CA ARG A 17 3.77 3.73 17.85
C ARG A 17 4.71 2.87 16.99
N ARG A 18 6.03 3.10 17.05
CA ARG A 18 7.03 2.43 16.19
C ARG A 18 6.73 2.54 14.70
N ILE A 19 6.18 3.68 14.26
CA ILE A 19 5.99 4.02 12.85
C ILE A 19 7.10 4.97 12.45
N SER A 20 7.90 4.60 11.44
CA SER A 20 9.12 5.31 11.07
C SER A 20 8.95 6.18 9.82
N PHE A 21 9.49 7.41 9.88
CA PHE A 21 9.73 8.27 8.72
C PHE A 21 11.22 8.47 8.45
N GLN A 22 12.08 7.69 9.09
CA GLN A 22 13.51 7.85 9.01
C GLN A 22 14.06 7.33 7.68
N VAL A 23 15.08 8.02 7.18
CA VAL A 23 15.89 7.60 6.05
C VAL A 23 17.06 6.74 6.54
N LYS A 24 17.92 6.30 5.61
CA LYS A 24 18.99 5.34 5.87
C LYS A 24 19.97 5.74 6.99
N ASP A 25 20.17 7.04 7.21
CA ASP A 25 21.03 7.60 8.26
C ASP A 25 20.30 7.86 9.59
N TRP A 26 19.09 7.34 9.74
CA TRP A 26 18.22 7.54 10.90
C TRP A 26 17.75 8.99 11.12
N SER A 27 18.01 9.89 10.19
CA SER A 27 17.41 11.23 10.21
C SER A 27 15.94 11.19 9.78
N ASP A 28 15.15 12.10 10.30
CA ASP A 28 13.78 12.30 9.84
C ASP A 28 13.79 12.92 8.44
N ARG A 29 13.00 12.39 7.54
CA ARG A 29 12.86 12.94 6.19
C ARG A 29 12.04 14.23 6.11
N HIS A 30 11.29 14.53 7.14
CA HIS A 30 10.42 15.70 7.24
C HIS A 30 11.00 16.76 8.15
N LYS A 31 10.77 18.03 7.77
CA LYS A 31 10.96 19.16 8.65
C LYS A 31 9.73 19.32 9.57
N ASP A 32 9.91 19.93 10.71
CA ASP A 32 8.84 20.17 11.69
C ASP A 32 7.61 20.88 11.11
N SER A 33 7.82 21.75 10.11
CA SER A 33 6.75 22.51 9.42
C SER A 33 6.11 21.76 8.24
N ASP A 34 6.60 20.58 7.87
CA ASP A 34 6.01 19.82 6.76
C ASP A 34 4.61 19.32 7.14
N LEU A 35 3.65 19.52 6.24
CA LEU A 35 2.30 19.01 6.41
C LEU A 35 2.21 17.54 6.01
N ILE A 36 1.92 16.69 6.96
CA ILE A 36 1.62 15.28 6.71
C ILE A 36 0.12 15.14 6.45
N VAL A 37 -0.21 14.46 5.36
CA VAL A 37 -1.57 14.33 4.84
C VAL A 37 -2.04 12.89 4.97
N PHE A 38 -3.28 12.71 5.43
CA PHE A 38 -3.91 11.40 5.55
C PHE A 38 -5.42 11.47 5.32
N HIS A 39 -6.05 10.30 5.17
CA HIS A 39 -7.47 10.14 5.01
C HIS A 39 -8.10 9.48 6.23
N ASP A 40 -9.41 9.69 6.43
CA ASP A 40 -10.18 9.21 7.60
C ASP A 40 -10.35 7.68 7.67
N ASP A 41 -9.79 6.95 6.74
CA ASP A 41 -9.86 5.49 6.65
C ASP A 41 -8.51 4.78 6.77
N ILE A 42 -7.43 5.51 7.14
CA ILE A 42 -6.12 4.87 7.28
C ILE A 42 -6.01 4.05 8.56
N GLU A 43 -5.27 2.95 8.43
CA GLU A 43 -4.83 2.09 9.52
C GLU A 43 -3.36 1.74 9.30
N ILE A 44 -2.51 2.06 10.27
CA ILE A 44 -1.08 1.80 10.20
C ILE A 44 -0.69 0.91 11.36
N GLU A 45 -0.16 -0.27 11.05
CA GLU A 45 0.38 -1.16 12.07
C GLU A 45 1.75 -0.66 12.56
N GLU A 46 2.08 -0.92 13.82
CA GLU A 46 3.42 -0.67 14.35
C GLU A 46 4.50 -1.40 13.51
N ASN A 47 5.73 -0.93 13.55
CA ASN A 47 6.84 -1.39 12.70
C ASN A 47 6.63 -1.16 11.19
N ALA A 48 5.72 -0.28 10.80
CA ALA A 48 5.59 0.20 9.42
C ALA A 48 6.52 1.40 9.16
N ALA A 49 6.97 1.58 7.91
CA ALA A 49 7.90 2.64 7.57
C ALA A 49 7.54 3.40 6.29
N PHE A 50 7.75 4.73 6.32
CA PHE A 50 7.57 5.64 5.19
C PHE A 50 8.88 6.41 4.90
N PRO A 51 9.97 5.73 4.50
CA PRO A 51 11.31 6.34 4.43
C PRO A 51 11.47 7.36 3.30
N VAL A 52 10.68 7.28 2.26
CA VAL A 52 10.67 8.19 1.09
C VAL A 52 9.24 8.28 0.56
N GLY A 53 8.95 9.27 -0.28
CA GLY A 53 7.62 9.50 -0.86
C GLY A 53 7.13 10.90 -0.51
N GLY A 54 5.95 11.28 -0.97
CA GLY A 54 5.32 12.56 -0.61
C GLY A 54 4.88 12.63 0.86
N ASN A 55 4.27 13.72 1.23
CA ASN A 55 3.75 13.93 2.58
C ASN A 55 2.46 13.13 2.88
N ASN A 56 2.00 12.32 1.92
CA ASN A 56 0.80 11.50 2.11
C ASN A 56 1.16 10.16 2.75
N ILE A 57 0.48 9.82 3.83
CA ILE A 57 0.55 8.50 4.46
C ILE A 57 -0.69 7.68 4.11
N SER A 58 -0.53 6.37 4.08
CA SER A 58 -1.55 5.40 3.67
C SER A 58 -1.58 4.22 4.64
N SER A 59 -2.63 3.41 4.56
CA SER A 59 -2.70 2.17 5.35
C SER A 59 -1.55 1.23 5.02
N LEU A 60 -0.84 0.77 6.05
CA LEU A 60 0.37 -0.03 5.88
C LEU A 60 0.51 -1.05 7.01
N GLY A 61 0.68 -2.31 6.63
CA GLY A 61 0.90 -3.40 7.58
C GLY A 61 2.33 -3.42 8.14
N ALA A 62 2.48 -4.10 9.27
CA ALA A 62 3.74 -4.23 9.99
C ALA A 62 4.88 -4.78 9.12
N PHE A 63 6.09 -4.36 9.39
CA PHE A 63 7.32 -4.76 8.67
C PHE A 63 7.32 -4.41 7.17
N SER A 64 6.40 -3.54 6.74
CA SER A 64 6.35 -3.02 5.38
C SER A 64 6.98 -1.64 5.29
N TYR A 65 7.56 -1.34 4.14
CA TYR A 65 7.95 0.04 3.84
C TYR A 65 7.32 0.53 2.55
N LEU A 66 6.89 1.79 2.59
CA LEU A 66 6.22 2.48 1.50
C LEU A 66 6.99 3.74 1.10
N ARG A 67 7.47 3.77 -0.14
CA ARG A 67 8.25 4.89 -0.70
C ARG A 67 7.45 5.71 -1.74
N SER A 68 6.14 5.57 -1.76
CA SER A 68 5.21 6.23 -2.68
C SER A 68 3.89 6.54 -1.97
N ALA A 69 3.14 7.52 -2.47
CA ALA A 69 1.78 7.76 -2.00
C ALA A 69 0.80 6.77 -2.64
N PHE A 70 -0.14 6.27 -1.86
CA PHE A 70 -1.20 5.38 -2.36
C PHE A 70 -2.56 6.07 -2.40
N LEU A 71 -3.48 5.48 -3.19
CA LEU A 71 -4.86 5.94 -3.27
C LEU A 71 -5.55 5.80 -1.90
N PRO A 72 -6.47 6.71 -1.56
CA PRO A 72 -7.36 6.54 -0.41
C PRO A 72 -8.03 5.16 -0.43
N LYS A 73 -8.35 4.61 0.73
CA LYS A 73 -8.98 3.29 0.91
C LYS A 73 -8.15 2.10 0.43
N SER A 74 -6.94 2.32 -0.09
CA SER A 74 -6.03 1.22 -0.38
C SER A 74 -5.51 0.59 0.91
N ARG A 75 -5.23 -0.71 0.86
CA ARG A 75 -4.66 -1.48 1.95
C ARG A 75 -3.39 -2.16 1.46
N ILE A 76 -2.34 -2.07 2.24
CA ILE A 76 -1.06 -2.75 1.97
C ILE A 76 -0.80 -3.68 3.16
N GLY A 77 -0.59 -4.95 2.88
CA GLY A 77 -0.33 -5.97 3.89
C GLY A 77 1.02 -5.82 4.57
N ARG A 78 1.42 -6.83 5.34
CA ARG A 78 2.68 -6.91 6.08
C ARG A 78 3.82 -7.39 5.21
N TYR A 79 5.05 -7.06 5.59
CA TYR A 79 6.29 -7.50 4.92
C TYR A 79 6.43 -7.04 3.46
N CYS A 80 5.73 -5.97 3.07
CA CYS A 80 5.76 -5.45 1.71
C CYS A 80 6.92 -4.48 1.47
N SER A 81 7.46 -4.52 0.26
CA SER A 81 8.51 -3.63 -0.22
C SER A 81 8.00 -2.80 -1.39
N ILE A 82 7.66 -1.52 -1.16
CA ILE A 82 7.11 -0.64 -2.18
C ILE A 82 8.13 0.43 -2.55
N ALA A 83 8.60 0.39 -3.80
CA ALA A 83 9.61 1.30 -4.33
C ALA A 83 9.10 2.74 -4.54
N PRO A 84 10.00 3.70 -4.80
CA PRO A 84 9.61 5.06 -5.19
C PRO A 84 8.87 5.11 -6.53
N ARG A 85 8.15 6.23 -6.75
CA ARG A 85 7.46 6.55 -8.00
C ARG A 85 6.43 5.51 -8.47
N VAL A 86 5.86 4.75 -7.52
CA VAL A 86 4.63 3.99 -7.80
C VAL A 86 3.47 4.98 -7.89
N SER A 87 2.73 4.92 -8.98
CA SER A 87 1.62 5.82 -9.29
C SER A 87 0.39 5.04 -9.76
N PHE A 88 -0.68 5.75 -10.09
CA PHE A 88 -1.94 5.13 -10.45
C PHE A 88 -2.44 5.66 -11.79
N VAL A 89 -3.06 4.76 -12.59
CA VAL A 89 -3.73 5.15 -13.83
C VAL A 89 -4.74 6.26 -13.52
N GLY A 90 -4.75 7.32 -14.32
CA GLY A 90 -5.69 8.45 -14.20
C GLY A 90 -7.15 8.04 -14.35
N GLY A 91 -8.05 8.98 -14.12
CA GLY A 91 -9.49 8.77 -14.31
C GLY A 91 -9.79 8.42 -15.77
N ARG A 92 -10.70 7.46 -15.97
CA ARG A 92 -11.13 7.05 -17.30
C ARG A 92 -12.11 8.09 -17.88
N HIS A 93 -11.89 8.54 -19.10
CA HIS A 93 -12.85 9.32 -19.87
C HIS A 93 -13.89 8.40 -20.55
N PRO A 94 -15.10 8.85 -20.81
CA PRO A 94 -16.15 8.07 -21.48
C PRO A 94 -15.85 7.99 -22.98
N TYR A 95 -14.94 7.11 -23.38
CA TYR A 95 -14.52 6.97 -24.78
C TYR A 95 -15.63 6.39 -25.69
N GLU A 96 -16.66 5.81 -25.09
CA GLU A 96 -17.88 5.33 -25.76
C GLU A 96 -18.91 6.43 -26.08
N TRP A 97 -18.69 7.65 -25.56
CA TRP A 97 -19.56 8.80 -25.87
C TRP A 97 -19.08 9.52 -27.13
N ALA A 98 -19.91 10.40 -27.69
CA ALA A 98 -19.56 11.25 -28.84
C ALA A 98 -18.35 12.14 -28.57
N THR A 99 -18.02 12.40 -27.33
CA THR A 99 -16.84 13.16 -26.90
C THR A 99 -16.28 12.62 -25.59
N THR A 100 -14.97 12.65 -25.47
CA THR A 100 -14.24 12.37 -24.23
C THR A 100 -14.02 13.62 -23.38
N SER A 101 -14.45 14.79 -23.83
CA SER A 101 -14.19 16.06 -23.18
C SER A 101 -14.94 16.22 -21.87
N LEU A 102 -14.28 16.87 -20.91
CA LEU A 102 -14.83 17.13 -19.58
C LEU A 102 -16.09 17.98 -19.60
N PHE A 103 -16.32 18.82 -20.64
CA PHE A 103 -17.53 19.63 -20.70
C PHE A 103 -18.81 18.82 -20.61
N ALA A 104 -18.76 17.53 -21.03
CA ALA A 104 -19.93 16.67 -21.03
C ALA A 104 -20.28 16.10 -19.62
N TYR A 105 -19.34 16.14 -18.66
CA TYR A 105 -19.54 15.49 -17.36
C TYR A 105 -18.79 16.13 -16.17
N GLY A 106 -18.04 17.19 -16.39
CA GLY A 106 -17.29 17.92 -15.35
C GLY A 106 -17.63 19.40 -15.38
N ASN A 107 -18.11 19.94 -14.27
CA ASN A 107 -18.51 21.35 -14.18
C ASN A 107 -17.42 22.27 -13.63
N ASP A 108 -16.25 21.72 -13.21
CA ASP A 108 -15.27 22.44 -12.40
C ASP A 108 -14.00 22.81 -13.15
N VAL A 109 -14.07 22.90 -14.49
CA VAL A 109 -12.89 23.25 -15.29
C VAL A 109 -12.99 24.69 -15.73
N ALA A 110 -12.12 25.55 -15.22
CA ALA A 110 -12.11 27.00 -15.47
C ALA A 110 -12.00 27.41 -16.97
N ILE A 111 -11.66 26.45 -17.83
CA ILE A 111 -11.62 26.69 -19.30
C ILE A 111 -13.00 26.66 -19.96
N TYR A 112 -14.02 26.20 -19.26
CA TYR A 112 -15.39 26.17 -19.79
C TYR A 112 -16.14 27.33 -19.16
N ASP A 113 -16.10 28.47 -19.85
CA ASP A 113 -16.81 29.69 -19.54
C ASP A 113 -18.20 29.42 -18.92
N GLU A 114 -18.86 30.39 -18.34
CA GLU A 114 -20.08 30.38 -17.51
C GLU A 114 -21.27 29.52 -17.97
N ARG A 115 -21.15 28.74 -19.04
CA ARG A 115 -22.17 27.84 -19.53
C ARG A 115 -22.29 26.58 -18.70
N LYS A 116 -23.31 26.50 -17.90
CA LYS A 116 -23.69 25.27 -17.22
C LYS A 116 -24.26 24.27 -18.23
N TYR A 117 -23.40 23.37 -18.70
CA TYR A 117 -23.89 22.19 -19.40
C TYR A 117 -24.47 21.20 -18.36
N PRO A 118 -25.59 20.50 -18.66
CA PRO A 118 -26.07 19.48 -17.76
C PRO A 118 -25.01 18.41 -17.59
N SER A 119 -24.47 18.30 -16.38
CA SER A 119 -23.47 17.27 -16.10
C SER A 119 -24.13 15.90 -16.05
N ILE A 120 -23.72 15.03 -16.95
CA ILE A 120 -24.12 13.63 -16.91
C ILE A 120 -23.33 12.96 -15.81
N LYS A 121 -24.01 12.52 -14.75
CA LYS A 121 -23.38 11.87 -13.60
C LYS A 121 -22.74 10.56 -14.04
N ARG A 122 -21.42 10.46 -13.93
CA ARG A 122 -20.70 9.21 -14.16
C ARG A 122 -20.85 8.31 -12.93
N PRO A 123 -21.07 7.00 -13.12
CA PRO A 123 -20.93 6.05 -12.03
C PRO A 123 -19.50 6.09 -11.49
N SER A 124 -19.33 6.54 -10.26
CA SER A 124 -18.04 6.46 -9.60
C SER A 124 -17.84 5.05 -9.03
N LYS A 125 -16.79 4.36 -9.43
CA LYS A 125 -16.36 3.13 -8.74
C LYS A 125 -15.38 3.51 -7.65
N PRO A 126 -15.37 2.79 -6.51
CA PRO A 126 -14.36 3.00 -5.49
C PRO A 126 -12.96 2.87 -6.09
N GLU A 127 -12.10 3.84 -5.83
CA GLU A 127 -10.75 3.86 -6.36
C GLU A 127 -9.79 3.39 -5.26
N LYS A 128 -9.55 2.09 -5.20
CA LYS A 128 -8.64 1.47 -4.22
C LYS A 128 -7.74 0.44 -4.89
N VAL A 129 -6.62 0.14 -4.24
CA VAL A 129 -5.76 -1.00 -4.56
C VAL A 129 -5.61 -1.82 -3.30
N THR A 130 -5.76 -3.13 -3.41
CA THR A 130 -5.50 -4.05 -2.30
C THR A 130 -4.20 -4.78 -2.59
N VAL A 131 -3.23 -4.64 -1.69
CA VAL A 131 -1.93 -5.31 -1.78
C VAL A 131 -1.85 -6.33 -0.66
N GLY A 132 -1.61 -7.58 -1.01
CA GLY A 132 -1.42 -8.68 -0.07
C GLY A 132 -0.18 -8.50 0.82
N HIS A 133 0.25 -9.58 1.45
CA HIS A 133 1.46 -9.62 2.26
C HIS A 133 2.67 -10.06 1.42
N ASP A 134 3.88 -9.69 1.80
CA ASP A 134 5.14 -10.05 1.13
C ASP A 134 5.18 -9.64 -0.36
N VAL A 135 4.55 -8.53 -0.70
CA VAL A 135 4.53 -8.03 -2.08
C VAL A 135 5.71 -7.10 -2.34
N TRP A 136 6.38 -7.31 -3.46
CA TRP A 136 7.38 -6.37 -3.95
C TRP A 136 6.87 -5.62 -5.19
N ILE A 137 6.77 -4.30 -5.08
CA ILE A 137 6.46 -3.41 -6.22
C ILE A 137 7.70 -2.62 -6.57
N GLY A 138 8.18 -2.83 -7.78
CA GLY A 138 9.35 -2.15 -8.33
C GLY A 138 9.10 -0.66 -8.61
N GLU A 139 10.19 0.04 -8.90
CA GLU A 139 10.18 1.48 -9.15
C GLU A 139 9.48 1.85 -10.47
N ASN A 140 8.86 3.04 -10.52
CA ASN A 140 8.12 3.56 -11.69
C ASN A 140 6.95 2.67 -12.15
N VAL A 141 6.37 1.89 -11.26
CA VAL A 141 5.18 1.08 -11.58
C VAL A 141 3.94 1.97 -11.60
N ILE A 142 3.06 1.74 -12.58
CA ILE A 142 1.74 2.36 -12.65
C ILE A 142 0.69 1.28 -12.37
N LEU A 143 -0.11 1.47 -11.33
CA LEU A 143 -1.17 0.54 -10.93
C LEU A 143 -2.52 0.99 -11.47
N GLY A 144 -3.28 0.06 -12.00
CA GLY A 144 -4.70 0.23 -12.27
C GLY A 144 -5.48 0.50 -10.97
N ARG A 145 -6.71 0.96 -11.12
CA ARG A 145 -7.63 1.14 -10.00
C ARG A 145 -8.50 -0.10 -9.82
N ASN A 146 -8.88 -0.40 -8.59
CA ASN A 146 -9.69 -1.56 -8.23
C ASN A 146 -9.06 -2.90 -8.62
N ILE A 147 -7.75 -3.01 -8.42
CA ILE A 147 -7.00 -4.26 -8.59
C ILE A 147 -6.55 -4.81 -7.25
N THR A 148 -6.39 -6.12 -7.24
CA THR A 148 -5.80 -6.85 -6.11
C THR A 148 -4.46 -7.43 -6.53
N ILE A 149 -3.44 -7.22 -5.70
CA ILE A 149 -2.11 -7.82 -5.86
C ILE A 149 -1.98 -8.89 -4.78
N GLY A 150 -1.88 -10.15 -5.19
CA GLY A 150 -1.86 -11.31 -4.31
C GLY A 150 -0.61 -11.39 -3.43
N HIS A 151 -0.69 -12.19 -2.37
CA HIS A 151 0.42 -12.41 -1.43
C HIS A 151 1.68 -12.88 -2.16
N GLY A 152 2.84 -12.36 -1.80
CA GLY A 152 4.10 -12.75 -2.36
C GLY A 152 4.32 -12.35 -3.83
N ALA A 153 3.42 -11.59 -4.45
CA ALA A 153 3.56 -11.17 -5.83
C ALA A 153 4.72 -10.18 -6.03
N VAL A 154 5.27 -10.16 -7.22
CA VAL A 154 6.33 -9.24 -7.64
C VAL A 154 5.90 -8.48 -8.88
N ILE A 155 5.95 -7.16 -8.80
CA ILE A 155 5.71 -6.27 -9.94
C ILE A 155 7.05 -5.70 -10.41
N ALA A 156 7.48 -6.06 -11.61
CA ALA A 156 8.72 -5.56 -12.18
C ALA A 156 8.67 -4.04 -12.38
N GLY A 157 9.79 -3.36 -12.16
CA GLY A 157 9.87 -1.91 -12.32
C GLY A 157 9.46 -1.45 -13.72
N GLY A 158 8.87 -0.25 -13.82
CA GLY A 158 8.40 0.33 -15.07
C GLY A 158 7.14 -0.31 -15.66
N SER A 159 6.46 -1.19 -14.94
CA SER A 159 5.28 -1.92 -15.42
C SER A 159 3.99 -1.14 -15.26
N ILE A 160 3.02 -1.38 -16.16
CA ILE A 160 1.64 -0.87 -16.05
C ILE A 160 0.69 -2.04 -15.78
N VAL A 161 0.25 -2.16 -14.52
CA VAL A 161 -0.59 -3.27 -14.04
C VAL A 161 -2.05 -2.85 -14.08
N VAL A 162 -2.84 -3.46 -14.95
CA VAL A 162 -4.27 -3.11 -15.15
C VAL A 162 -5.25 -4.22 -14.79
N LYS A 163 -4.75 -5.34 -14.26
CA LYS A 163 -5.53 -6.50 -13.82
C LYS A 163 -4.99 -7.01 -12.50
N ASP A 164 -5.79 -7.81 -11.82
CA ASP A 164 -5.36 -8.52 -10.62
C ASP A 164 -4.13 -9.39 -10.90
N VAL A 165 -3.27 -9.52 -9.89
CA VAL A 165 -2.04 -10.33 -9.91
C VAL A 165 -2.22 -11.46 -8.91
N GLN A 166 -1.93 -12.68 -9.34
CA GLN A 166 -2.09 -13.87 -8.49
C GLN A 166 -1.05 -13.92 -7.37
N PRO A 167 -1.31 -14.68 -6.29
CA PRO A 167 -0.31 -14.91 -5.27
C PRO A 167 0.98 -15.52 -5.84
N TYR A 168 2.12 -14.99 -5.42
CA TYR A 168 3.46 -15.40 -5.86
C TYR A 168 3.70 -15.28 -7.37
N GLU A 169 2.87 -14.53 -8.08
CA GLU A 169 3.08 -14.25 -9.50
C GLU A 169 4.09 -13.11 -9.68
N ILE A 170 4.96 -13.23 -10.68
CA ILE A 170 5.83 -12.17 -11.17
C ILE A 170 5.23 -11.66 -12.48
N VAL A 171 4.90 -10.37 -12.50
CA VAL A 171 4.38 -9.71 -13.70
C VAL A 171 5.26 -8.53 -14.10
N GLY A 172 5.26 -8.20 -15.40
CA GLY A 172 6.03 -7.08 -15.91
C GLY A 172 5.57 -6.61 -17.29
N GLY A 173 6.02 -5.42 -17.68
CA GLY A 173 5.75 -4.82 -18.98
C GLY A 173 4.57 -3.83 -19.03
N ASN A 174 4.25 -3.34 -20.23
CA ASN A 174 3.16 -2.40 -20.52
C ASN A 174 2.28 -2.90 -21.68
N PRO A 175 1.04 -3.36 -21.44
CA PRO A 175 0.50 -3.68 -20.12
C PRO A 175 1.21 -4.90 -19.50
N ALA A 176 1.26 -4.94 -18.15
CA ALA A 176 1.92 -6.03 -17.45
C ALA A 176 1.32 -7.39 -17.81
N ARG A 177 2.17 -8.39 -17.97
CA ARG A 177 1.83 -9.77 -18.30
C ARG A 177 2.54 -10.70 -17.34
N HIS A 178 2.02 -11.89 -17.21
CA HIS A 178 2.66 -13.00 -16.52
C HIS A 178 4.07 -13.25 -17.08
N ILE A 179 5.05 -13.30 -16.20
CA ILE A 179 6.42 -13.71 -16.53
C ILE A 179 6.63 -15.14 -16.05
N LYS A 180 6.43 -15.37 -14.75
CA LYS A 180 6.49 -16.68 -14.10
C LYS A 180 5.90 -16.60 -12.69
N PHE A 181 5.71 -17.72 -12.05
CA PHE A 181 5.56 -17.76 -10.60
C PHE A 181 6.91 -17.81 -9.91
N ARG A 182 6.99 -17.28 -8.67
CA ARG A 182 8.20 -17.33 -7.84
C ARG A 182 8.62 -18.78 -7.57
N PHE A 183 7.63 -19.65 -7.36
CA PHE A 183 7.81 -21.03 -6.92
C PHE A 183 6.84 -21.97 -7.65
N PRO A 184 7.12 -23.30 -7.69
CA PRO A 184 6.14 -24.31 -8.10
C PRO A 184 4.86 -24.25 -7.26
N GLU A 185 3.76 -24.73 -7.81
CA GLU A 185 2.43 -24.64 -7.20
C GLU A 185 2.37 -25.23 -5.78
N ALA A 186 2.97 -26.40 -5.58
CA ALA A 186 3.01 -27.05 -4.27
C ALA A 186 3.66 -26.16 -3.20
N ILE A 187 4.77 -25.47 -3.52
CA ILE A 187 5.44 -24.56 -2.60
C ILE A 187 4.62 -23.29 -2.35
N ARG A 188 3.97 -22.75 -3.41
CA ARG A 188 3.08 -21.59 -3.26
C ARG A 188 1.91 -21.90 -2.33
N ASN A 189 1.29 -23.06 -2.48
CA ASN A 189 0.19 -23.50 -1.64
C ASN A 189 0.63 -23.67 -0.18
N LEU A 190 1.80 -24.28 0.03
CA LEU A 190 2.37 -24.46 1.37
C LEU A 190 2.68 -23.13 2.05
N LEU A 191 3.26 -22.15 1.32
CA LEU A 191 3.50 -20.80 1.83
C LEU A 191 2.20 -20.06 2.15
N LEU A 192 1.14 -20.23 1.34
CA LEU A 192 -0.18 -19.66 1.62
C LEU A 192 -0.82 -20.31 2.86
N GLU A 193 -0.72 -21.63 2.98
CA GLU A 193 -1.19 -22.38 4.14
C GLU A 193 -0.50 -21.90 5.43
N SER A 194 0.82 -21.77 5.42
CA SER A 194 1.59 -21.30 6.58
C SER A 194 1.17 -19.92 7.05
N SER A 195 0.65 -19.08 6.15
CA SER A 195 0.29 -17.68 6.44
C SER A 195 1.33 -16.96 7.31
N TRP A 196 2.61 -17.19 7.03
CA TRP A 196 3.76 -16.82 7.85
C TRP A 196 3.81 -15.33 8.21
N TRP A 197 3.22 -14.46 7.40
CA TRP A 197 3.14 -13.03 7.66
C TRP A 197 2.25 -12.65 8.85
N ARG A 198 1.55 -13.61 9.46
CA ARG A 198 0.79 -13.41 10.70
C ARG A 198 1.68 -13.30 11.92
N PHE A 199 2.92 -13.78 11.83
CA PHE A 199 3.85 -13.86 12.95
C PHE A 199 4.79 -12.67 12.99
N HIS A 200 5.44 -12.47 14.14
CA HIS A 200 6.45 -11.43 14.31
C HIS A 200 7.80 -11.91 13.73
N LEU A 201 8.58 -10.99 13.18
CA LEU A 201 9.88 -11.35 12.56
C LEU A 201 10.84 -12.12 13.51
N LYS A 202 10.73 -11.93 14.84
CA LYS A 202 11.50 -12.66 15.84
C LYS A 202 11.19 -14.16 15.88
N ASP A 203 9.96 -14.53 15.48
CA ASP A 203 9.53 -15.92 15.46
C ASP A 203 10.21 -16.76 14.39
N PHE A 204 10.97 -16.11 13.49
CA PHE A 204 11.75 -16.73 12.42
C PHE A 204 13.24 -16.86 12.77
N GLU A 205 13.62 -16.52 13.99
CA GLU A 205 15.01 -16.70 14.43
C GLU A 205 15.43 -18.18 14.30
N GLY A 206 16.57 -18.40 13.65
CA GLY A 206 17.12 -19.74 13.38
C GLY A 206 16.39 -20.52 12.28
N VAL A 207 15.42 -19.93 11.57
CA VAL A 207 14.74 -20.57 10.43
C VAL A 207 15.47 -20.21 9.13
N ASP A 208 15.72 -21.21 8.28
CA ASP A 208 16.29 -20.99 6.94
C ASP A 208 15.23 -20.39 6.01
N ILE A 209 15.28 -19.06 5.83
CA ILE A 209 14.40 -18.32 4.92
C ILE A 209 14.79 -18.46 3.44
N THR A 210 15.94 -19.04 3.12
CA THR A 210 16.40 -19.22 1.73
C THR A 210 15.79 -20.44 1.06
N ASN A 211 15.25 -21.37 1.86
CA ASN A 211 14.50 -22.53 1.38
C ASN A 211 12.99 -22.35 1.68
N PRO A 212 12.18 -21.98 0.68
CA PRO A 212 10.77 -21.63 0.92
C PRO A 212 9.92 -22.81 1.40
N GLU A 213 10.24 -24.04 0.99
CA GLU A 213 9.51 -25.22 1.47
C GLU A 213 9.84 -25.52 2.93
N SER A 214 11.11 -25.57 3.28
CA SER A 214 11.56 -25.78 4.65
C SER A 214 11.05 -24.68 5.59
N PHE A 215 11.11 -23.44 5.15
CA PHE A 215 10.58 -22.29 5.88
C PHE A 215 9.09 -22.45 6.22
N ALA A 216 8.26 -22.73 5.19
CA ALA A 216 6.82 -22.85 5.39
C ALA A 216 6.45 -24.01 6.32
N ARG A 217 7.11 -25.18 6.15
CA ARG A 217 6.91 -26.34 7.02
C ARG A 217 7.31 -26.04 8.47
N GLU A 218 8.40 -25.34 8.68
CA GLU A 218 8.86 -24.98 10.02
C GLU A 218 7.90 -23.99 10.68
N VAL A 219 7.35 -23.01 9.96
CA VAL A 219 6.33 -22.09 10.49
C VAL A 219 5.07 -22.86 10.92
N ILE A 220 4.57 -23.76 10.06
CA ILE A 220 3.40 -24.60 10.37
C ILE A 220 3.68 -25.45 11.61
N ARG A 221 4.86 -26.09 11.68
CA ARG A 221 5.26 -26.91 12.83
C ARG A 221 5.31 -26.10 14.12
N ARG A 222 5.94 -24.93 14.11
CA ARG A 222 6.05 -24.06 15.30
C ARG A 222 4.67 -23.58 15.77
N GLU A 223 3.79 -23.18 14.84
CA GLU A 223 2.42 -22.78 15.18
C GLU A 223 1.65 -23.95 15.80
N SER A 224 1.71 -25.14 15.19
CA SER A 224 1.01 -26.34 15.68
C SER A 224 1.49 -26.78 17.05
N ASN A 225 2.76 -26.59 17.35
CA ASN A 225 3.34 -26.90 18.67
C ASN A 225 3.08 -25.80 19.72
N GLY A 226 2.58 -24.64 19.31
CA GLY A 226 2.43 -23.48 20.18
C GLY A 226 3.74 -22.70 20.45
N ASP A 227 4.82 -22.99 19.71
CA ASP A 227 6.10 -22.33 19.85
C ASP A 227 6.05 -20.87 19.39
N ILE A 228 5.15 -20.55 18.46
CA ILE A 228 4.86 -19.20 17.96
C ILE A 228 3.37 -18.92 17.97
N GLN A 229 3.00 -17.65 18.11
CA GLN A 229 1.60 -17.20 18.13
C GLN A 229 1.40 -16.04 17.16
N PRO A 230 0.18 -15.88 16.58
CA PRO A 230 -0.11 -14.74 15.72
C PRO A 230 0.23 -13.42 16.40
N TYR A 231 0.96 -12.57 15.67
CA TYR A 231 1.33 -11.24 16.12
C TYR A 231 0.16 -10.25 15.96
N TRP A 232 -0.19 -9.61 17.04
CA TRP A 232 -1.23 -8.59 17.09
C TRP A 232 -0.59 -7.22 17.29
N PRO A 233 -0.24 -6.51 16.19
CA PRO A 233 0.39 -5.19 16.30
C PRO A 233 -0.57 -4.15 16.83
N THR A 234 -0.02 -3.13 17.46
CA THR A 234 -0.76 -1.90 17.72
C THR A 234 -1.10 -1.23 16.39
N VAL A 235 -2.39 -0.88 16.23
CA VAL A 235 -2.89 -0.22 15.01
C VAL A 235 -3.17 1.24 15.32
N THR A 236 -2.49 2.14 14.62
CA THR A 236 -2.79 3.57 14.62
C THR A 236 -3.90 3.85 13.63
N LYS A 237 -5.02 4.37 14.10
CA LYS A 237 -6.19 4.72 13.28
C LYS A 237 -6.23 6.21 12.95
N ALA A 238 -6.88 6.55 11.85
CA ALA A 238 -7.10 7.95 11.48
C ALA A 238 -7.74 8.79 12.59
N SER A 239 -8.65 8.20 13.40
CA SER A 239 -9.30 8.89 14.51
C SER A 239 -8.30 9.47 15.52
N GLU A 240 -7.24 8.73 15.85
CA GLU A 240 -6.20 9.17 16.78
C GLU A 240 -5.42 10.36 16.19
N LEU A 241 -5.13 10.33 14.89
CA LEU A 241 -4.45 11.42 14.19
C LEU A 241 -5.33 12.67 14.07
N ILE A 242 -6.63 12.49 13.88
CA ILE A 242 -7.62 13.58 13.84
C ILE A 242 -7.72 14.27 15.20
N GLU A 243 -7.67 13.52 16.29
CA GLU A 243 -7.62 14.09 17.65
C GLU A 243 -6.37 14.96 17.86
N LEU A 244 -5.21 14.49 17.38
CA LEU A 244 -3.98 15.30 17.39
C LEU A 244 -4.12 16.59 16.56
N CYS A 245 -4.79 16.53 15.39
CA CYS A 245 -5.08 17.73 14.61
C CYS A 245 -5.91 18.74 15.41
N LYS A 246 -6.96 18.28 16.10
CA LYS A 246 -7.85 19.15 16.89
C LYS A 246 -7.18 19.77 18.11
N ALA A 247 -6.23 19.05 18.72
CA ALA A 247 -5.51 19.52 19.90
C ALA A 247 -4.46 20.60 19.56
N ASN A 248 -4.09 20.75 18.29
CA ASN A 248 -3.01 21.65 17.83
C ASN A 248 -3.47 22.70 16.80
N ASN A 249 -4.78 22.84 16.58
CA ASN A 249 -5.44 23.92 15.85
C ASN A 249 -6.13 24.86 16.86
#